data_76db0c126ac174cc611b73f3422a21be
#
_entry.id   76db0c126ac174cc611b73f3422a21be
#
_cell.length_a   1.000
_cell.length_b   1.000
_cell.length_c   1.000
_cell.angle_alpha   90.00
_cell.angle_beta   90.00
_cell.angle_gamma   90.00
#
_symmetry.space_group_name_H-M   'P 1'
#
loop_
_entity.id
_entity.type
_entity.pdbx_description
1 polymer ?
#
loop_
_entity_poly.entity_id
_entity_poly.type
_entity_poly.pdbx_seq_one_letter_code
_entity_poly.pdbx_strand_id
1 'polypeptide(L)'
;MKGDWEGPLWRRAKTLEISHFRPEGSDHRPKTVAKLLYCRRGIAGIFLVEDRHVRCVHTNYLDPVYKDSCVGFVFRPGPRREHFNFQFNCGGTLRASFISNPDNTRDRIKVVIPLSKRDGAAINVYHSLPTVVDPEIAGPTQWILEFFIPFSLIEKFVCSPGNIPGNEWRANLYKCGDGTSHPHWASWVALPSKNIHLPESFGKIRFE
;
A
#
# COMPACT_ATOMS: atom_id res chain seq x y z
N MET A 1 1.40 -5.10 -16.59
CA MET A 1 1.36 -3.77 -15.97
C MET A 1 2.24 -2.85 -16.80
N LYS A 2 1.87 -1.62 -16.98
CA LYS A 2 2.57 -0.64 -17.84
C LYS A 2 2.72 0.73 -17.19
N GLY A 3 2.18 0.90 -15.96
CA GLY A 3 2.17 2.19 -15.28
C GLY A 3 1.36 3.28 -16.01
N ASP A 4 0.37 2.87 -16.79
CA ASP A 4 -0.43 3.79 -17.58
C ASP A 4 -1.67 4.24 -16.79
N TRP A 5 -1.50 5.31 -16.01
CA TRP A 5 -2.55 5.90 -15.17
C TRP A 5 -3.83 6.26 -15.95
N GLU A 6 -3.67 6.72 -17.20
CA GLU A 6 -4.78 7.09 -18.09
C GLU A 6 -5.19 5.93 -19.01
N GLY A 7 -4.63 4.76 -18.81
CA GLY A 7 -4.95 3.58 -19.61
C GLY A 7 -6.42 3.17 -19.55
N PRO A 8 -6.93 2.47 -20.57
CA PRO A 8 -8.37 2.18 -20.73
C PRO A 8 -8.98 1.47 -19.52
N LEU A 9 -8.22 0.63 -18.80
CA LEU A 9 -8.67 -0.05 -17.59
C LEU A 9 -8.76 0.93 -16.42
N TRP A 10 -7.73 1.74 -16.22
CA TRP A 10 -7.63 2.65 -15.08
C TRP A 10 -8.55 3.86 -15.16
N ARG A 11 -8.96 4.29 -16.37
CA ARG A 11 -9.98 5.34 -16.54
C ARG A 11 -11.34 4.99 -15.95
N ARG A 12 -11.65 3.70 -15.83
CA ARG A 12 -12.90 3.22 -15.25
C ARG A 12 -12.90 3.17 -13.74
N ALA A 13 -11.73 3.22 -13.11
CA ALA A 13 -11.59 3.14 -11.66
C ALA A 13 -11.73 4.51 -11.02
N LYS A 14 -12.41 4.54 -9.87
CA LYS A 14 -12.52 5.74 -9.03
C LYS A 14 -11.13 6.14 -8.51
N THR A 15 -10.82 7.42 -8.59
CA THR A 15 -9.62 7.98 -7.97
C THR A 15 -9.85 8.16 -6.47
N LEU A 16 -8.90 7.69 -5.69
CA LEU A 16 -8.84 7.79 -4.23
C LEU A 16 -7.71 8.76 -3.86
N GLU A 17 -8.02 9.82 -3.13
CA GLU A 17 -7.03 10.79 -2.71
C GLU A 17 -6.41 10.40 -1.36
N ILE A 18 -5.09 10.44 -1.28
CA ILE A 18 -4.33 10.15 -0.05
C ILE A 18 -3.89 11.50 0.53
N SER A 19 -4.82 12.14 1.25
CA SER A 19 -4.72 13.54 1.67
C SER A 19 -4.81 13.78 3.17
N HIS A 20 -5.07 12.74 3.98
CA HIS A 20 -5.10 12.86 5.44
C HIS A 20 -3.69 12.78 6.02
N PHE A 21 -2.97 13.91 6.00
CA PHE A 21 -1.62 14.02 6.52
C PHE A 21 -1.58 14.03 8.05
N ARG A 22 -0.56 13.37 8.59
CA ARG A 22 -0.29 13.37 10.03
C ARG A 22 0.42 14.66 10.45
N PRO A 23 0.02 15.27 11.59
CA PRO A 23 0.63 16.51 12.06
C PRO A 23 2.08 16.33 12.56
N GLU A 24 2.49 15.10 12.87
CA GLU A 24 3.83 14.79 13.35
C GLU A 24 4.89 14.78 12.23
N GLY A 25 4.45 14.87 10.97
CA GLY A 25 5.35 14.96 9.82
C GLY A 25 5.90 16.36 9.59
N SER A 26 6.79 16.48 8.60
CA SER A 26 7.24 17.78 8.06
C SER A 26 6.07 18.53 7.40
N ASP A 27 6.33 19.69 6.85
CA ASP A 27 5.37 20.47 6.04
C ASP A 27 5.23 19.94 4.60
N HIS A 28 6.02 18.97 4.19
CA HIS A 28 5.94 18.35 2.87
C HIS A 28 4.62 17.57 2.69
N ARG A 29 3.89 17.89 1.62
CA ARG A 29 2.56 17.34 1.31
C ARG A 29 2.51 16.85 -0.13
N PRO A 30 3.17 15.71 -0.46
CA PRO A 30 3.15 15.18 -1.82
C PRO A 30 1.73 14.81 -2.23
N LYS A 31 1.29 15.29 -3.40
CA LYS A 31 0.00 14.93 -3.95
C LYS A 31 0.03 13.47 -4.37
N THR A 32 -0.81 12.68 -3.73
CA THR A 32 -0.84 11.24 -3.93
C THR A 32 -2.27 10.78 -4.20
N VAL A 33 -2.45 10.09 -5.32
CA VAL A 33 -3.73 9.48 -5.69
C VAL A 33 -3.54 8.02 -6.05
N ALA A 34 -4.58 7.23 -5.87
CA ALA A 34 -4.57 5.81 -6.20
C ALA A 34 -5.87 5.37 -6.87
N LYS A 35 -5.80 4.26 -7.58
CA LYS A 35 -6.96 3.56 -8.13
C LYS A 35 -6.85 2.07 -7.80
N LEU A 36 -7.98 1.40 -7.58
CA LEU A 36 -8.06 -0.04 -7.36
C LEU A 36 -9.00 -0.66 -8.38
N LEU A 37 -8.63 -1.82 -8.86
CA LEU A 37 -9.43 -2.70 -9.71
C LEU A 37 -9.29 -4.14 -9.24
N TYR A 38 -10.23 -4.99 -9.60
CA TYR A 38 -10.11 -6.41 -9.37
C TYR A 38 -10.53 -7.22 -10.60
N CYS A 39 -10.09 -8.47 -10.63
CA CYS A 39 -10.55 -9.47 -11.58
C CYS A 39 -10.67 -10.81 -10.85
N ARG A 40 -11.07 -11.87 -11.55
CA ARG A 40 -11.19 -13.23 -10.96
C ARG A 40 -9.89 -13.75 -10.31
N ARG A 41 -8.73 -13.22 -10.68
CA ARG A 41 -7.43 -13.72 -10.21
C ARG A 41 -6.83 -12.91 -9.06
N GLY A 42 -7.28 -11.68 -8.84
CA GLY A 42 -6.68 -10.84 -7.83
C GLY A 42 -7.12 -9.37 -7.89
N ILE A 43 -6.48 -8.56 -7.07
CA ILE A 43 -6.66 -7.12 -6.98
C ILE A 43 -5.44 -6.41 -7.55
N ALA A 44 -5.68 -5.39 -8.35
CA ALA A 44 -4.67 -4.48 -8.88
C ALA A 44 -4.82 -3.11 -8.24
N GLY A 45 -3.71 -2.42 -8.03
CA GLY A 45 -3.69 -1.03 -7.61
C GLY A 45 -2.64 -0.25 -8.37
N ILE A 46 -2.90 1.03 -8.57
CA ILE A 46 -1.95 1.98 -9.14
C ILE A 46 -1.92 3.24 -8.30
N PHE A 47 -0.72 3.74 -8.03
CA PHE A 47 -0.48 5.02 -7.40
C PHE A 47 0.16 5.97 -8.39
N LEU A 48 -0.28 7.22 -8.37
CA LEU A 48 0.37 8.35 -9.02
C LEU A 48 0.74 9.36 -7.94
N VAL A 49 2.02 9.70 -7.87
CA VAL A 49 2.58 10.57 -6.85
C VAL A 49 3.31 11.75 -7.48
N GLU A 50 2.89 12.96 -7.17
CA GLU A 50 3.61 14.19 -7.44
C GLU A 50 4.35 14.59 -6.16
N ASP A 51 5.67 14.43 -6.16
CA ASP A 51 6.51 14.43 -4.96
C ASP A 51 7.71 15.39 -5.11
N ARG A 52 8.38 15.62 -4.01
CA ARG A 52 9.73 16.18 -3.88
C ARG A 52 10.44 15.36 -2.80
N HIS A 53 11.75 15.52 -2.68
CA HIS A 53 12.53 14.79 -1.68
C HIS A 53 12.40 13.27 -1.84
N VAL A 54 12.48 12.82 -3.11
CA VAL A 54 12.30 11.40 -3.46
C VAL A 54 13.60 10.64 -3.26
N ARG A 55 13.55 9.64 -2.41
CA ARG A 55 14.68 8.77 -2.07
C ARG A 55 14.28 7.30 -2.13
N CYS A 56 15.20 6.44 -2.60
CA CYS A 56 15.01 5.00 -2.65
C CYS A 56 16.35 4.29 -2.55
N VAL A 57 16.62 3.63 -1.43
CA VAL A 57 17.91 2.93 -1.17
C VAL A 57 17.73 1.49 -0.69
N HIS A 58 16.54 1.12 -0.28
CA HIS A 58 16.23 -0.23 0.18
C HIS A 58 15.80 -1.09 -1.01
N THR A 59 16.59 -2.10 -1.34
CA THR A 59 16.44 -2.89 -2.59
C THR A 59 16.14 -4.37 -2.38
N ASN A 60 16.21 -4.88 -1.14
CA ASN A 60 15.92 -6.27 -0.86
C ASN A 60 14.49 -6.47 -0.39
N TYR A 61 13.90 -7.60 -0.74
CA TYR A 61 12.60 -8.00 -0.24
C TYR A 61 12.55 -7.98 1.30
N LEU A 62 11.51 -7.35 1.88
CA LEU A 62 11.30 -7.10 3.31
C LEU A 62 12.20 -6.03 3.94
N ASP A 63 13.06 -5.37 3.20
CA ASP A 63 13.77 -4.19 3.69
C ASP A 63 12.79 -3.15 4.26
N PRO A 64 13.24 -2.21 5.11
CA PRO A 64 12.38 -1.17 5.68
C PRO A 64 12.03 -0.07 4.65
N VAL A 65 11.31 -0.46 3.59
CA VAL A 65 10.93 0.38 2.45
C VAL A 65 10.12 1.62 2.85
N TYR A 66 9.50 1.62 4.02
CA TYR A 66 8.80 2.78 4.57
C TYR A 66 9.73 3.96 4.91
N LYS A 67 11.05 3.71 4.99
CA LYS A 67 12.06 4.77 5.14
C LYS A 67 12.34 5.51 3.83
N ASP A 68 12.06 4.88 2.69
CA ASP A 68 12.14 5.49 1.37
C ASP A 68 10.85 6.25 1.02
N SER A 69 10.81 6.91 -0.14
CA SER A 69 9.55 7.38 -0.72
C SER A 69 8.66 6.19 -1.03
N CYS A 70 7.63 5.98 -0.22
CA CYS A 70 6.88 4.73 -0.13
C CYS A 70 5.38 4.96 -0.24
N VAL A 71 4.69 4.02 -0.88
CA VAL A 71 3.22 3.89 -0.86
C VAL A 71 2.84 2.53 -0.30
N GLY A 72 1.63 2.42 0.24
CA GLY A 72 1.18 1.15 0.79
C GLY A 72 -0.32 0.91 0.65
N PHE A 73 -0.64 -0.37 0.63
CA PHE A 73 -2.01 -0.87 0.63
C PHE A 73 -2.18 -1.84 1.79
N VAL A 74 -3.03 -1.46 2.74
CA VAL A 74 -3.40 -2.28 3.89
C VAL A 74 -4.86 -2.64 3.80
N PHE A 75 -5.21 -3.91 4.00
CA PHE A 75 -6.59 -4.34 3.90
C PHE A 75 -6.93 -5.54 4.75
N ARG A 76 -8.20 -5.60 5.13
CA ARG A 76 -8.84 -6.65 5.91
C ARG A 76 -9.92 -7.32 5.05
N PRO A 77 -9.71 -8.57 4.59
CA PRO A 77 -10.61 -9.24 3.64
C PRO A 77 -11.85 -9.89 4.28
N GLY A 78 -12.00 -9.83 5.59
CA GLY A 78 -13.10 -10.47 6.30
C GLY A 78 -13.50 -9.75 7.58
N PRO A 79 -14.36 -10.33 8.39
CA PRO A 79 -14.86 -9.72 9.62
C PRO A 79 -13.84 -9.71 10.75
N ARG A 80 -12.85 -10.60 10.72
CA ARG A 80 -11.79 -10.68 11.73
C ARG A 80 -10.82 -9.52 11.59
N ARG A 81 -10.06 -9.21 12.65
CA ARG A 81 -9.09 -8.09 12.68
C ARG A 81 -7.79 -8.38 11.94
N GLU A 82 -7.60 -9.59 11.47
CA GLU A 82 -6.45 -9.99 10.66
C GLU A 82 -6.44 -9.21 9.36
N HIS A 83 -5.26 -8.75 8.97
CA HIS A 83 -5.13 -7.89 7.80
C HIS A 83 -3.75 -8.05 7.15
N PHE A 84 -3.67 -7.65 5.90
CA PHE A 84 -2.43 -7.60 5.14
C PHE A 84 -1.89 -6.18 5.08
N ASN A 85 -0.58 -6.04 5.01
CA ASN A 85 0.10 -4.78 4.73
C ASN A 85 1.16 -4.99 3.65
N PHE A 86 0.97 -4.33 2.50
CA PHE A 86 1.89 -4.31 1.38
C PHE A 86 2.45 -2.91 1.24
N GLN A 87 3.76 -2.78 1.36
CA GLN A 87 4.52 -1.54 1.27
C GLN A 87 5.46 -1.61 0.07
N PHE A 88 5.47 -0.57 -0.74
CA PHE A 88 6.30 -0.48 -1.93
C PHE A 88 7.04 0.86 -1.92
N ASN A 89 8.36 0.84 -2.03
CA ASN A 89 9.07 2.08 -2.29
C ASN A 89 8.96 2.47 -3.77
N CYS A 90 9.35 3.69 -4.10
CA CYS A 90 9.25 4.21 -5.48
C CYS A 90 10.13 3.47 -6.48
N GLY A 91 11.11 2.69 -6.04
CA GLY A 91 11.97 1.81 -6.84
C GLY A 91 11.45 0.37 -6.96
N GLY A 92 10.23 0.08 -6.48
CA GLY A 92 9.54 -1.19 -6.65
C GLY A 92 9.87 -2.27 -5.62
N THR A 93 10.69 -1.98 -4.62
CA THR A 93 10.97 -2.96 -3.55
C THR A 93 9.76 -3.15 -2.67
N LEU A 94 9.45 -4.41 -2.39
CA LEU A 94 8.28 -4.84 -1.63
C LEU A 94 8.63 -5.27 -0.20
N ARG A 95 7.86 -4.79 0.75
CA ARG A 95 7.73 -5.35 2.09
C ARG A 95 6.28 -5.79 2.30
N ALA A 96 6.05 -7.09 2.50
CA ALA A 96 4.72 -7.66 2.65
C ALA A 96 4.59 -8.43 3.96
N SER A 97 3.49 -8.23 4.67
CA SER A 97 3.20 -8.92 5.92
C SER A 97 1.71 -9.22 6.09
N PHE A 98 1.43 -10.31 6.78
CA PHE A 98 0.14 -10.62 7.37
C PHE A 98 0.18 -10.31 8.86
N ILE A 99 -0.81 -9.58 9.33
CA ILE A 99 -0.94 -9.20 10.73
C ILE A 99 -2.01 -10.09 11.35
N SER A 100 -1.54 -11.06 12.13
CA SER A 100 -2.39 -12.00 12.84
C SER A 100 -2.91 -11.39 14.13
N ASN A 101 -4.17 -11.65 14.43
CA ASN A 101 -4.81 -11.30 15.68
C ASN A 101 -5.73 -12.48 16.07
N PRO A 102 -5.16 -13.58 16.56
CA PRO A 102 -5.89 -14.85 16.76
C PRO A 102 -7.07 -14.72 17.73
N ASP A 103 -6.95 -13.84 18.72
CA ASP A 103 -8.02 -13.61 19.72
C ASP A 103 -9.03 -12.56 19.25
N ASN A 104 -8.82 -11.94 18.10
CA ASN A 104 -9.67 -10.89 17.52
C ASN A 104 -9.99 -9.72 18.50
N THR A 105 -9.06 -9.39 19.41
CA THR A 105 -9.21 -8.36 20.45
C THR A 105 -8.54 -7.05 20.06
N ARG A 106 -8.97 -5.93 20.68
CA ARG A 106 -8.38 -4.61 20.45
C ARG A 106 -6.99 -4.47 21.07
N ASP A 107 -6.77 -5.07 22.22
CA ASP A 107 -5.70 -4.71 23.15
C ASP A 107 -4.55 -5.72 23.20
N ARG A 108 -4.63 -6.82 22.46
CA ARG A 108 -3.57 -7.85 22.45
C ARG A 108 -2.53 -7.63 21.35
N ILE A 109 -1.33 -8.11 21.62
CA ILE A 109 -0.16 -8.04 20.73
C ILE A 109 -0.52 -8.67 19.39
N LYS A 110 -0.45 -7.84 18.36
CA LYS A 110 -0.57 -8.30 16.98
C LYS A 110 0.73 -8.98 16.59
N VAL A 111 0.64 -10.16 16.02
CA VAL A 111 1.80 -10.86 15.49
C VAL A 111 1.97 -10.46 14.02
N VAL A 112 3.09 -9.82 13.73
CA VAL A 112 3.48 -9.47 12.35
C VAL A 112 4.21 -10.66 11.74
N ILE A 113 3.62 -11.27 10.74
CA ILE A 113 4.17 -12.41 9.99
C ILE A 113 4.63 -11.90 8.63
N PRO A 114 5.95 -11.77 8.39
CA PRO A 114 6.44 -11.45 7.05
C PRO A 114 6.02 -12.55 6.06
N LEU A 115 5.57 -12.16 4.86
CA LEU A 115 5.29 -13.14 3.81
C LEU A 115 6.60 -13.75 3.32
N SER A 116 6.56 -15.03 2.97
CA SER A 116 7.75 -15.70 2.44
C SER A 116 8.25 -15.04 1.14
N LYS A 117 9.51 -15.21 0.81
CA LYS A 117 10.08 -14.73 -0.47
C LYS A 117 9.32 -15.27 -1.69
N ARG A 118 8.86 -16.53 -1.60
CA ARG A 118 8.01 -17.15 -2.63
C ARG A 118 6.66 -16.45 -2.77
N ASP A 119 6.05 -16.06 -1.65
CA ASP A 119 4.77 -15.34 -1.65
C ASP A 119 4.94 -13.92 -2.18
N GLY A 120 6.02 -13.23 -1.80
CA GLY A 120 6.36 -11.92 -2.34
C GLY A 120 6.60 -11.94 -3.86
N ALA A 121 7.24 -12.98 -4.37
CA ALA A 121 7.48 -13.15 -5.81
C ALA A 121 6.20 -13.41 -6.64
N ALA A 122 5.08 -13.77 -6.01
CA ALA A 122 3.79 -13.89 -6.68
C ALA A 122 3.11 -12.52 -6.94
N ILE A 123 3.61 -11.46 -6.32
CA ILE A 123 3.10 -10.10 -6.47
C ILE A 123 3.84 -9.43 -7.62
N ASN A 124 3.10 -9.00 -8.64
CA ASN A 124 3.71 -8.24 -9.73
C ASN A 124 3.78 -6.76 -9.33
N VAL A 125 4.91 -6.13 -9.60
CA VAL A 125 5.14 -4.70 -9.36
C VAL A 125 5.71 -4.05 -10.61
N TYR A 126 5.19 -2.87 -10.96
CA TYR A 126 5.78 -1.95 -11.93
C TYR A 126 6.09 -0.64 -11.20
N HIS A 127 7.22 -0.04 -11.51
CA HIS A 127 7.64 1.26 -10.98
C HIS A 127 8.26 2.10 -12.10
N SER A 128 8.04 3.41 -12.07
CA SER A 128 8.50 4.32 -13.12
C SER A 128 9.89 4.92 -12.85
N LEU A 129 10.34 4.90 -11.59
CA LEU A 129 11.67 5.38 -11.21
C LEU A 129 12.70 4.23 -11.20
N PRO A 130 13.99 4.53 -11.23
CA PRO A 130 15.04 3.53 -11.00
C PRO A 130 14.89 2.83 -9.64
N THR A 131 15.40 1.61 -9.54
CA THR A 131 15.40 0.82 -8.29
C THR A 131 16.13 1.52 -7.14
N VAL A 132 17.14 2.34 -7.48
CA VAL A 132 17.87 3.19 -6.53
C VAL A 132 17.72 4.64 -6.95
N VAL A 133 17.38 5.49 -5.98
CA VAL A 133 17.35 6.95 -6.09
C VAL A 133 18.15 7.51 -4.93
N ASP A 134 19.44 7.70 -5.19
CA ASP A 134 20.43 8.25 -4.27
C ASP A 134 21.48 9.00 -5.10
N PRO A 135 21.72 10.29 -4.84
CA PRO A 135 21.15 11.12 -3.78
C PRO A 135 19.64 11.40 -3.96
N GLU A 136 19.02 11.86 -2.87
CA GLU A 136 17.61 12.28 -2.84
C GLU A 136 17.31 13.36 -3.88
N ILE A 137 16.26 13.20 -4.68
CA ILE A 137 15.81 14.19 -5.65
C ILE A 137 14.99 15.26 -4.94
N ALA A 138 15.54 16.45 -4.76
CA ALA A 138 14.85 17.57 -4.10
C ALA A 138 13.83 18.29 -4.99
N GLY A 139 13.89 18.12 -6.30
CA GLY A 139 13.04 18.77 -7.29
C GLY A 139 11.66 18.11 -7.47
N PRO A 140 10.73 18.79 -8.15
CA PRO A 140 9.45 18.19 -8.52
C PRO A 140 9.64 16.90 -9.32
N THR A 141 9.03 15.83 -8.86
CA THR A 141 9.18 14.49 -9.44
C THR A 141 7.83 13.79 -9.43
N GLN A 142 7.41 13.28 -10.58
CA GLN A 142 6.23 12.42 -10.68
C GLN A 142 6.66 10.98 -10.81
N TRP A 143 6.02 10.09 -10.06
CA TRP A 143 6.28 8.68 -10.16
C TRP A 143 5.02 7.83 -10.04
N ILE A 144 5.09 6.64 -10.63
CA ILE A 144 4.00 5.68 -10.67
C ILE A 144 4.48 4.36 -10.10
N LEU A 145 3.62 3.74 -9.29
CA LEU A 145 3.76 2.37 -8.86
C LEU A 145 2.46 1.63 -9.13
N GLU A 146 2.53 0.52 -9.85
CA GLU A 146 1.40 -0.36 -10.14
C GLU A 146 1.68 -1.75 -9.58
N PHE A 147 0.70 -2.37 -8.94
CA PHE A 147 0.85 -3.71 -8.37
C PHE A 147 -0.33 -4.63 -8.71
N PHE A 148 -0.09 -5.93 -8.65
CA PHE A 148 -1.12 -6.95 -8.71
C PHE A 148 -0.88 -8.01 -7.62
N ILE A 149 -1.88 -8.22 -6.77
CA ILE A 149 -1.88 -9.19 -5.68
C ILE A 149 -2.87 -10.32 -6.02
N PRO A 150 -2.42 -11.56 -6.24
CA PRO A 150 -3.32 -12.67 -6.55
C PRO A 150 -4.16 -13.09 -5.34
N PHE A 151 -5.42 -13.40 -5.54
CA PHE A 151 -6.30 -13.92 -4.48
C PHE A 151 -5.79 -15.22 -3.89
N SER A 152 -5.16 -16.08 -4.69
CA SER A 152 -4.54 -17.32 -4.21
C SER A 152 -3.45 -17.10 -3.15
N LEU A 153 -2.82 -15.92 -3.11
CA LEU A 153 -1.92 -15.54 -2.02
C LEU A 153 -2.71 -15.24 -0.74
N ILE A 154 -3.78 -14.49 -0.85
CA ILE A 154 -4.62 -14.09 0.30
C ILE A 154 -5.27 -15.33 0.93
N GLU A 155 -5.73 -16.25 0.10
CA GLU A 155 -6.38 -17.52 0.48
C GLU A 155 -5.49 -18.45 1.33
N LYS A 156 -4.18 -18.29 1.28
CA LYS A 156 -3.27 -19.05 2.15
C LYS A 156 -3.36 -18.65 3.63
N PHE A 157 -3.81 -17.43 3.92
CA PHE A 157 -3.81 -16.86 5.27
C PHE A 157 -5.20 -16.70 5.84
N VAL A 158 -6.23 -16.59 5.00
CA VAL A 158 -7.61 -16.39 5.44
C VAL A 158 -8.56 -17.34 4.71
N CYS A 159 -9.46 -17.94 5.47
CA CYS A 159 -10.52 -18.77 4.91
C CYS A 159 -11.50 -17.88 4.15
N SER A 160 -11.63 -18.08 2.84
CA SER A 160 -12.56 -17.37 1.97
C SER A 160 -12.33 -15.86 1.92
N PRO A 161 -11.42 -15.36 1.10
CA PRO A 161 -11.19 -13.93 0.93
C PRO A 161 -12.34 -13.22 0.25
N GLY A 162 -13.33 -13.96 -0.25
CA GLY A 162 -14.52 -13.43 -0.86
C GLY A 162 -14.22 -12.52 -2.06
N ASN A 163 -13.78 -13.11 -3.14
CA ASN A 163 -13.67 -12.45 -4.45
C ASN A 163 -15.01 -12.45 -5.21
N ILE A 164 -16.13 -12.57 -4.48
CA ILE A 164 -17.47 -12.63 -5.03
C ILE A 164 -18.00 -11.19 -5.16
N PRO A 165 -18.61 -10.79 -6.30
CA PRO A 165 -19.28 -9.51 -6.43
C PRO A 165 -20.25 -9.24 -5.26
N GLY A 166 -20.21 -8.02 -4.74
CA GLY A 166 -20.99 -7.63 -3.56
C GLY A 166 -20.26 -7.75 -2.22
N ASN A 167 -19.12 -8.44 -2.16
CA ASN A 167 -18.30 -8.49 -0.95
C ASN A 167 -17.66 -7.13 -0.62
N GLU A 168 -17.60 -6.84 0.67
CA GLU A 168 -16.99 -5.64 1.21
C GLU A 168 -15.74 -6.00 2.01
N TRP A 169 -14.63 -5.37 1.67
CA TRP A 169 -13.42 -5.37 2.49
C TRP A 169 -13.22 -4.02 3.18
N ARG A 170 -12.41 -4.04 4.21
CA ARG A 170 -11.90 -2.82 4.81
C ARG A 170 -10.47 -2.60 4.36
N ALA A 171 -10.13 -1.36 3.97
CA ALA A 171 -8.79 -1.04 3.45
C ALA A 171 -8.38 0.38 3.79
N ASN A 172 -7.08 0.63 3.71
CA ASN A 172 -6.54 1.98 3.62
C ASN A 172 -5.36 1.98 2.62
N LEU A 173 -5.16 3.11 1.99
CA LEU A 173 -3.99 3.39 1.16
C LEU A 173 -3.22 4.52 1.82
N TYR A 174 -1.91 4.50 1.71
CA TYR A 174 -1.09 5.50 2.37
C TYR A 174 0.19 5.83 1.60
N LYS A 175 0.75 6.99 1.92
CA LYS A 175 2.05 7.50 1.48
C LYS A 175 2.89 7.77 2.71
N CYS A 176 4.14 7.39 2.66
CA CYS A 176 5.11 7.72 3.71
C CYS A 176 6.52 7.91 3.14
N GLY A 177 7.41 8.40 4.01
CA GLY A 177 8.82 8.61 3.71
C GLY A 177 9.56 8.91 5.01
N ASP A 178 9.70 7.91 5.89
CA ASP A 178 10.23 8.10 7.24
C ASP A 178 11.71 8.55 7.26
N GLY A 179 12.49 8.17 6.25
CA GLY A 179 13.91 8.46 6.14
C GLY A 179 14.29 9.44 5.04
N THR A 180 13.30 10.12 4.43
CA THR A 180 13.56 11.25 3.53
C THR A 180 13.94 12.50 4.33
N SER A 181 14.53 13.50 3.69
CA SER A 181 14.85 14.78 4.35
C SER A 181 13.63 15.50 4.92
N HIS A 182 12.43 15.16 4.42
CA HIS A 182 11.14 15.70 4.84
C HIS A 182 10.17 14.56 5.20
N PRO A 183 10.29 13.96 6.39
CA PRO A 183 9.44 12.84 6.81
C PRO A 183 7.96 13.23 6.82
N HIS A 184 7.12 12.36 6.25
CA HIS A 184 5.69 12.60 6.12
C HIS A 184 4.89 11.31 6.12
N TRP A 185 3.62 11.39 6.53
CA TRP A 185 2.67 10.28 6.55
C TRP A 185 1.30 10.80 6.15
N ALA A 186 0.70 10.17 5.17
CA ALA A 186 -0.65 10.46 4.71
C ALA A 186 -1.44 9.19 4.45
N SER A 187 -2.76 9.24 4.57
CA SER A 187 -3.66 8.12 4.30
C SER A 187 -4.90 8.55 3.54
N TRP A 188 -5.55 7.60 2.86
CA TRP A 188 -6.82 7.79 2.17
C TRP A 188 -7.96 8.02 3.17
N VAL A 189 -8.01 7.24 4.23
CA VAL A 189 -8.95 7.43 5.34
C VAL A 189 -8.15 7.85 6.57
N ALA A 190 -8.63 8.89 7.26
CA ALA A 190 -7.96 9.43 8.43
C ALA A 190 -7.71 8.36 9.51
N LEU A 191 -6.51 8.39 10.08
CA LEU A 191 -6.11 7.51 11.17
C LEU A 191 -6.03 8.31 12.48
N PRO A 192 -6.47 7.75 13.60
CA PRO A 192 -6.40 8.44 14.91
C PRO A 192 -4.95 8.58 15.44
N SER A 193 -4.03 7.78 14.92
CA SER A 193 -2.61 7.80 15.29
C SER A 193 -1.73 7.45 14.08
N LYS A 194 -0.40 7.56 14.21
CA LYS A 194 0.57 7.16 13.17
C LYS A 194 0.52 5.63 12.86
N ASN A 195 -0.15 4.85 13.66
CA ASN A 195 -0.24 3.40 13.48
C ASN A 195 -1.21 3.03 12.35
N ILE A 196 -0.68 2.48 11.25
CA ILE A 196 -1.49 1.99 10.13
C ILE A 196 -2.22 0.67 10.44
N HIS A 197 -1.87 -0.04 11.52
CA HIS A 197 -2.44 -1.33 11.89
C HIS A 197 -3.69 -1.19 12.78
N LEU A 198 -4.63 -0.35 12.34
CA LEU A 198 -5.93 -0.09 13.01
C LEU A 198 -7.08 -0.45 12.05
N PRO A 199 -7.38 -1.75 11.86
CA PRO A 199 -8.34 -2.21 10.86
C PRO A 199 -9.77 -1.71 11.06
N GLU A 200 -10.14 -1.26 12.25
CA GLU A 200 -11.41 -0.57 12.56
C GLU A 200 -11.52 0.81 11.91
N SER A 201 -10.37 1.47 11.66
CA SER A 201 -10.30 2.79 11.02
C SER A 201 -10.17 2.71 9.49
N PHE A 202 -10.20 1.51 8.91
CA PHE A 202 -10.12 1.36 7.46
C PHE A 202 -11.43 1.73 6.78
N GLY A 203 -11.33 2.34 5.60
CA GLY A 203 -12.44 2.60 4.71
C GLY A 203 -13.01 1.32 4.10
N LYS A 204 -14.16 1.45 3.45
CA LYS A 204 -14.82 0.35 2.75
C LYS A 204 -14.42 0.33 1.28
N ILE A 205 -14.07 -0.83 0.78
CA ILE A 205 -13.96 -1.13 -0.65
C ILE A 205 -14.94 -2.25 -0.98
N ARG A 206 -15.67 -2.10 -2.09
CA ARG A 206 -16.68 -3.05 -2.52
C ARG A 206 -16.34 -3.58 -3.91
N PHE A 207 -16.51 -4.87 -4.08
CA PHE A 207 -16.34 -5.54 -5.37
C PHE A 207 -17.68 -5.49 -6.13
N GLU A 208 -17.75 -4.70 -7.22
CA GLU A 208 -18.95 -4.47 -8.04
C GLU A 208 -18.84 -5.13 -9.41
#